data_b909e290d4ad284d13cbcc9ebf8e2fd3
#
_entry.id   b909e290d4ad284d13cbcc9ebf8e2fd3
#
_cell.length_a   1.000
_cell.length_b   1.000
_cell.length_c   1.000
_cell.angle_alpha   90.00
_cell.angle_beta   90.00
_cell.angle_gamma   90.00
#
_symmetry.space_group_name_H-M   'P 1'
#
loop_
_entity.id
_entity.type
_entity.pdbx_description
1 polymer ?
#
loop_
_entity_poly.entity_id
_entity_poly.type
_entity_poly.pdbx_seq_one_letter_code
_entity_poly.pdbx_strand_id
1 'polypeptide(L)'
;ARKEFKGAFDKTVISQHRKNGELDEQVLADVARERGMTPTDLLLDLALETDLETRFRMPVANHNEDEVEPLLKSGATVIGLSDAGAHASQLCDACQPTYFLGRWVREKQTFTIEEAVRMLTSRPAEVAGITDRGLLAKGRPGDVAVFDPETVGAGGLERVYDFPGGADRLISKDR
;
A
#
# COMPACT_ATOMS: atom_id res chain seq x y z
N ALA A 1 29.20 9.79 17.86
CA ALA A 1 28.32 10.29 16.81
C ALA A 1 26.98 9.56 16.95
N ARG A 2 25.89 10.25 17.32
CA ARG A 2 24.53 9.74 17.23
C ARG A 2 24.30 9.42 15.76
N LYS A 3 24.05 8.15 15.41
CA LYS A 3 23.43 7.83 14.12
C LYS A 3 22.07 8.51 14.15
N GLU A 4 21.90 9.60 13.42
CA GLU A 4 20.58 10.14 13.16
C GLU A 4 19.73 9.02 12.56
N PHE A 5 18.57 8.79 13.14
CA PHE A 5 17.58 7.92 12.57
C PHE A 5 17.10 8.60 11.27
N LYS A 6 17.68 8.20 10.15
CA LYS A 6 17.22 8.62 8.83
C LYS A 6 15.97 7.85 8.50
N GLY A 7 14.88 8.18 9.18
CA GLY A 7 13.56 7.74 8.77
C GLY A 7 13.21 8.38 7.43
N ALA A 8 12.37 7.74 6.64
CA ALA A 8 11.82 8.30 5.41
C ALA A 8 10.78 9.39 5.74
N PHE A 9 11.19 10.41 6.50
CA PHE A 9 10.29 11.47 6.97
C PHE A 9 9.68 12.29 5.83
N ASP A 10 10.38 12.37 4.70
CA ASP A 10 9.91 12.96 3.44
C ASP A 10 8.70 12.23 2.83
N LYS A 11 8.47 10.98 3.27
CA LYS A 11 7.37 10.11 2.83
C LYS A 11 6.48 9.63 3.99
N THR A 12 6.81 10.05 5.21
CA THR A 12 5.98 9.74 6.39
C THR A 12 4.75 10.63 6.38
N VAL A 13 3.60 10.03 6.53
CA VAL A 13 2.30 10.70 6.55
C VAL A 13 1.74 10.67 7.96
N ILE A 14 1.14 11.77 8.40
CA ILE A 14 0.32 11.83 9.61
C ILE A 14 -1.00 11.13 9.27
N SER A 15 -1.10 9.84 9.60
CA SER A 15 -2.23 9.01 9.19
C SER A 15 -3.50 9.32 9.97
N GLN A 16 -3.36 9.78 11.21
CA GLN A 16 -4.49 10.20 12.05
C GLN A 16 -3.99 11.04 13.22
N HIS A 17 -4.59 12.23 13.40
CA HIS A 17 -4.35 13.09 14.56
C HIS A 17 -5.67 13.42 15.27
N ARG A 18 -5.92 12.83 16.46
CA ARG A 18 -7.23 12.88 17.12
C ARG A 18 -7.71 14.27 17.54
N LYS A 19 -6.82 15.23 17.71
CA LYS A 19 -7.16 16.61 18.11
C LYS A 19 -7.28 17.58 16.96
N ASN A 20 -6.65 17.27 15.81
CA ASN A 20 -6.69 18.13 14.63
C ASN A 20 -6.71 17.29 13.35
N GLY A 21 -7.90 17.00 12.84
CA GLY A 21 -8.10 16.21 11.61
C GLY A 21 -7.61 16.92 10.33
N GLU A 22 -7.29 18.22 10.38
CA GLU A 22 -6.69 18.90 9.22
C GLU A 22 -5.27 18.40 8.91
N LEU A 23 -4.62 17.76 9.89
CA LEU A 23 -3.31 17.16 9.73
C LEU A 23 -3.36 15.76 9.11
N ASP A 24 -4.52 15.13 9.07
CA ASP A 24 -4.67 13.77 8.56
C ASP A 24 -4.29 13.72 7.07
N GLU A 25 -3.56 12.68 6.71
CA GLU A 25 -3.01 12.42 5.37
C GLU A 25 -1.98 13.47 4.87
N GLN A 26 -1.51 14.39 5.71
CA GLN A 26 -0.42 15.30 5.36
C GLN A 26 0.96 14.66 5.54
N VAL A 27 1.91 15.05 4.69
CA VAL A 27 3.31 14.62 4.79
C VAL A 27 3.98 15.33 5.96
N LEU A 28 4.53 14.55 6.89
CA LEU A 28 5.14 15.06 8.13
C LEU A 28 6.24 16.10 7.87
N ALA A 29 7.09 15.88 6.87
CA ALA A 29 8.18 16.80 6.54
C ALA A 29 7.67 18.14 5.99
N ASP A 30 6.55 18.16 5.30
CA ASP A 30 5.97 19.41 4.76
C ASP A 30 5.37 20.23 5.89
N VAL A 31 4.60 19.62 6.77
CA VAL A 31 4.05 20.28 7.97
C VAL A 31 5.18 20.78 8.88
N ALA A 32 6.24 20.01 9.06
CA ALA A 32 7.41 20.42 9.84
C ALA A 32 8.08 21.68 9.24
N ARG A 33 8.23 21.71 7.92
CA ARG A 33 8.81 22.86 7.20
C ARG A 33 7.94 24.12 7.39
N GLU A 34 6.63 23.98 7.27
CA GLU A 34 5.69 25.11 7.47
C GLU A 34 5.74 25.65 8.90
N ARG A 35 5.96 24.79 9.89
CA ARG A 35 6.08 25.17 11.31
C ARG A 35 7.50 25.58 11.72
N GLY A 36 8.48 25.52 10.82
CA GLY A 36 9.88 25.83 11.13
C GLY A 36 10.55 24.85 12.10
N MET A 37 10.11 23.58 12.09
CA MET A 37 10.56 22.52 12.98
C MET A 37 11.30 21.42 12.21
N THR A 38 12.03 20.56 12.93
CA THR A 38 12.49 19.30 12.33
C THR A 38 11.35 18.29 12.29
N PRO A 39 11.32 17.36 11.31
CA PRO A 39 10.31 16.31 11.26
C PRO A 39 10.29 15.44 12.53
N THR A 40 11.45 15.22 13.16
CA THR A 40 11.55 14.46 14.41
C THR A 40 10.88 15.19 15.57
N ASP A 41 11.14 16.49 15.71
CA ASP A 41 10.54 17.29 16.78
C ASP A 41 9.02 17.35 16.60
N LEU A 42 8.55 17.62 15.37
CA LEU A 42 7.11 17.61 15.08
C LEU A 42 6.46 16.26 15.40
N LEU A 43 7.08 15.14 15.00
CA LEU A 43 6.56 13.81 15.30
C LEU A 43 6.39 13.61 16.82
N LEU A 44 7.40 13.99 17.59
CA LEU A 44 7.36 13.88 19.06
C LEU A 44 6.27 14.78 19.66
N ASP A 45 6.18 16.03 19.21
CA ASP A 45 5.18 16.98 19.70
C ASP A 45 3.75 16.49 19.40
N LEU A 46 3.47 16.09 18.16
CA LEU A 46 2.15 15.53 17.79
C LEU A 46 1.79 14.26 18.57
N ALA A 47 2.78 13.41 18.84
CA ALA A 47 2.56 12.22 19.65
C ALA A 47 2.25 12.58 21.11
N LEU A 48 2.99 13.52 21.71
CA LEU A 48 2.78 13.97 23.08
C LEU A 48 1.46 14.73 23.25
N GLU A 49 1.06 15.55 22.28
CA GLU A 49 -0.20 16.27 22.29
C GLU A 49 -1.42 15.36 22.46
N THR A 50 -1.33 14.12 22.00
CA THR A 50 -2.43 13.16 21.97
C THR A 50 -2.22 11.96 22.89
N ASP A 51 -1.31 12.05 23.86
CA ASP A 51 -0.94 10.94 24.74
C ASP A 51 -0.53 9.68 23.95
N LEU A 52 0.27 9.86 22.89
CA LEU A 52 0.77 8.84 21.96
C LEU A 52 -0.31 8.19 21.06
N GLU A 53 -1.47 8.82 20.92
CA GLU A 53 -2.53 8.30 20.06
C GLU A 53 -2.43 8.76 18.59
N THR A 54 -1.56 9.75 18.29
CA THR A 54 -1.27 10.13 16.90
C THR A 54 -0.64 8.96 16.15
N ARG A 55 -1.14 8.69 14.96
CA ARG A 55 -0.67 7.59 14.11
C ARG A 55 0.08 8.14 12.90
N PHE A 56 1.20 7.50 12.59
CA PHE A 56 2.04 7.83 11.45
C PHE A 56 2.15 6.61 10.53
N ARG A 57 2.10 6.84 9.23
CA ARG A 57 2.34 5.81 8.21
C ARG A 57 3.67 6.10 7.52
N MET A 58 4.62 5.19 7.65
CA MET A 58 5.95 5.29 7.07
C MET A 58 6.17 4.17 6.06
N PRO A 59 6.57 4.48 4.82
CA PRO A 59 6.92 3.45 3.86
C PRO A 59 8.22 2.77 4.30
N VAL A 60 8.20 1.43 4.35
CA VAL A 60 9.36 0.63 4.78
C VAL A 60 10.16 0.11 3.59
N ALA A 61 9.45 -0.32 2.52
CA ALA A 61 10.06 -0.89 1.32
C ALA A 61 9.23 -0.57 0.08
N ASN A 62 9.82 -0.75 -1.10
CA ASN A 62 9.16 -0.66 -2.41
C ASN A 62 8.44 0.67 -2.69
N HIS A 63 8.87 1.74 -2.04
CA HIS A 63 8.25 3.07 -2.19
C HIS A 63 8.89 3.93 -3.29
N ASN A 64 10.03 3.51 -3.82
CA ASN A 64 10.66 4.17 -4.97
C ASN A 64 10.26 3.43 -6.25
N GLU A 65 9.27 3.95 -6.94
CA GLU A 65 8.72 3.33 -8.15
C GLU A 65 9.76 3.20 -9.28
N ASP A 66 10.73 4.11 -9.37
CA ASP A 66 11.79 4.06 -10.38
C ASP A 66 12.77 2.89 -10.15
N GLU A 67 12.92 2.47 -8.89
CA GLU A 67 13.71 1.28 -8.53
C GLU A 67 12.88 0.00 -8.60
N VAL A 68 11.58 0.08 -8.36
CA VAL A 68 10.65 -1.06 -8.41
C VAL A 68 10.35 -1.48 -9.86
N GLU A 69 10.21 -0.52 -10.77
CA GLU A 69 9.86 -0.79 -12.17
C GLU A 69 10.83 -1.77 -12.86
N PRO A 70 12.16 -1.60 -12.79
CA PRO A 70 13.10 -2.57 -13.36
C PRO A 70 12.98 -3.97 -12.75
N LEU A 71 12.67 -4.08 -11.46
CA LEU A 71 12.45 -5.37 -10.80
C LEU A 71 11.22 -6.08 -11.36
N LEU A 72 10.11 -5.35 -11.52
CA LEU A 72 8.88 -5.88 -12.11
C LEU A 72 9.08 -6.33 -13.56
N LYS A 73 9.88 -5.59 -14.34
CA LYS A 73 10.19 -5.88 -15.75
C LYS A 73 11.23 -6.99 -15.96
N SER A 74 11.99 -7.34 -14.94
CA SER A 74 13.14 -8.25 -15.07
C SER A 74 12.79 -9.68 -15.49
N GLY A 75 11.53 -10.11 -15.27
CA GLY A 75 11.11 -11.51 -15.45
C GLY A 75 11.68 -12.49 -14.42
N ALA A 76 12.66 -12.05 -13.61
CA ALA A 76 13.26 -12.85 -12.53
C ALA A 76 12.48 -12.77 -11.23
N THR A 77 11.53 -11.84 -11.13
CA THR A 77 10.65 -11.66 -9.97
C THR A 77 9.22 -12.11 -10.29
N VAL A 78 8.46 -12.34 -9.24
CA VAL A 78 7.01 -12.59 -9.32
C VAL A 78 6.32 -11.73 -8.28
N ILE A 79 5.13 -11.23 -8.58
CA ILE A 79 4.30 -10.55 -7.60
C ILE A 79 3.86 -11.61 -6.58
N GLY A 80 4.27 -11.41 -5.34
CA GLY A 80 4.00 -12.33 -4.24
C GLY A 80 2.83 -11.86 -3.39
N LEU A 81 3.04 -11.86 -2.09
CA LEU A 81 2.04 -11.42 -1.10
C LEU A 81 2.18 -9.93 -0.78
N SER A 82 1.13 -9.37 -0.22
CA SER A 82 1.02 -7.95 0.13
C SER A 82 1.18 -7.67 1.63
N ASP A 83 1.54 -8.67 2.46
CA ASP A 83 1.47 -8.62 3.93
C ASP A 83 0.08 -8.26 4.50
N ALA A 84 -0.95 -8.27 3.66
CA ALA A 84 -2.32 -7.99 4.09
C ALA A 84 -2.77 -8.93 5.20
N GLY A 85 -3.32 -8.36 6.28
CA GLY A 85 -3.76 -9.11 7.46
C GLY A 85 -2.67 -9.33 8.50
N ALA A 86 -1.39 -9.13 8.19
CA ALA A 86 -0.35 -9.01 9.19
C ALA A 86 -0.48 -7.63 9.86
N HIS A 87 -0.66 -7.59 11.18
CA HIS A 87 -0.87 -6.32 11.89
C HIS A 87 -1.98 -5.45 11.27
N ALA A 88 -3.19 -5.98 11.17
CA ALA A 88 -4.33 -5.38 10.45
C ALA A 88 -4.63 -3.91 10.84
N SER A 89 -4.26 -3.48 12.05
CA SER A 89 -4.37 -2.09 12.49
C SER A 89 -3.27 -1.16 11.94
N GLN A 90 -2.23 -1.72 11.32
CA GLN A 90 -1.04 -0.98 10.85
C GLN A 90 -0.90 -1.02 9.33
N LEU A 91 -1.21 -2.15 8.70
CA LEU A 91 -0.99 -2.40 7.28
C LEU A 91 -2.30 -2.66 6.55
N CYS A 92 -2.48 -2.03 5.41
CA CYS A 92 -3.59 -2.31 4.50
C CYS A 92 -3.09 -2.34 3.06
N ASP A 93 -2.33 -3.39 2.73
CA ASP A 93 -1.83 -3.61 1.37
C ASP A 93 -2.66 -4.67 0.62
N ALA A 94 -3.87 -4.98 1.12
CA ALA A 94 -4.83 -5.87 0.47
C ALA A 94 -5.24 -5.39 -0.93
N CYS A 95 -5.07 -4.09 -1.19
CA CYS A 95 -5.29 -3.44 -2.49
C CYS A 95 -4.16 -3.69 -3.52
N GLN A 96 -3.16 -4.52 -3.23
CA GLN A 96 -2.04 -4.75 -4.14
C GLN A 96 -2.46 -5.07 -5.58
N PRO A 97 -3.42 -5.98 -5.87
CA PRO A 97 -3.82 -6.27 -7.25
C PRO A 97 -4.49 -5.07 -7.93
N THR A 98 -5.39 -4.39 -7.25
CA THR A 98 -6.10 -3.21 -7.76
C THR A 98 -5.17 -2.02 -7.93
N TYR A 99 -4.24 -1.80 -6.98
CA TYR A 99 -3.17 -0.82 -7.11
C TYR A 99 -2.29 -1.11 -8.34
N PHE A 100 -1.90 -2.38 -8.55
CA PHE A 100 -1.06 -2.76 -9.67
C PHE A 100 -1.74 -2.44 -11.01
N LEU A 101 -3.01 -2.81 -11.16
CA LEU A 101 -3.80 -2.51 -12.36
C LEU A 101 -4.01 -1.00 -12.56
N GLY A 102 -4.37 -0.27 -11.52
CA GLY A 102 -4.59 1.18 -11.60
C GLY A 102 -3.30 1.94 -11.87
N ARG A 103 -2.28 1.70 -11.05
CA ARG A 103 -1.05 2.51 -11.07
C ARG A 103 -0.10 2.13 -12.21
N TRP A 104 0.24 0.84 -12.34
CA TRP A 104 1.26 0.39 -13.28
C TRP A 104 0.75 0.18 -14.69
N VAL A 105 -0.53 -0.14 -14.85
CA VAL A 105 -1.16 -0.31 -16.16
C VAL A 105 -1.78 0.99 -16.65
N ARG A 106 -2.82 1.49 -15.96
CA ARG A 106 -3.60 2.63 -16.44
C ARG A 106 -2.82 3.95 -16.36
N GLU A 107 -2.22 4.28 -15.23
CA GLU A 107 -1.59 5.60 -15.03
C GLU A 107 -0.18 5.66 -15.63
N LYS A 108 0.69 4.71 -15.29
CA LYS A 108 2.09 4.70 -15.76
C LYS A 108 2.26 4.06 -17.14
N GLN A 109 1.31 3.25 -17.58
CA GLN A 109 1.38 2.50 -18.84
C GLN A 109 2.68 1.67 -18.98
N THR A 110 3.17 1.16 -17.85
CA THR A 110 4.39 0.36 -17.76
C THR A 110 4.20 -1.05 -18.32
N PHE A 111 2.98 -1.60 -18.18
CA PHE A 111 2.56 -2.91 -18.67
C PHE A 111 1.26 -2.81 -19.43
N THR A 112 1.05 -3.74 -20.39
CA THR A 112 -0.27 -3.95 -20.97
C THR A 112 -1.19 -4.65 -19.96
N ILE A 113 -2.50 -4.61 -20.20
CA ILE A 113 -3.47 -5.27 -19.32
C ILE A 113 -3.26 -6.79 -19.31
N GLU A 114 -2.90 -7.38 -20.44
CA GLU A 114 -2.64 -8.81 -20.59
C GLU A 114 -1.39 -9.24 -19.80
N GLU A 115 -0.31 -8.45 -19.88
CA GLU A 115 0.90 -8.68 -19.08
C GLU A 115 0.60 -8.61 -17.60
N ALA A 116 -0.13 -7.59 -17.17
CA ALA A 116 -0.50 -7.38 -15.77
C ALA A 116 -1.38 -8.53 -15.24
N VAL A 117 -2.39 -8.92 -16.01
CA VAL A 117 -3.25 -10.07 -15.65
C VAL A 117 -2.42 -11.36 -15.54
N ARG A 118 -1.49 -11.60 -16.48
CA ARG A 118 -0.59 -12.73 -16.39
C ARG A 118 0.29 -12.67 -15.13
N MET A 119 0.82 -11.51 -14.78
CA MET A 119 1.66 -11.31 -13.59
C MET A 119 0.90 -11.53 -12.29
N LEU A 120 -0.41 -11.30 -12.28
CA LEU A 120 -1.29 -11.50 -11.11
C LEU A 120 -1.92 -12.89 -11.04
N THR A 121 -1.88 -13.69 -12.11
CA THR A 121 -2.61 -14.96 -12.20
C THR A 121 -1.73 -16.15 -12.61
N SER A 122 -1.48 -16.35 -13.89
CA SER A 122 -0.79 -17.53 -14.38
C SER A 122 0.69 -17.59 -13.98
N ARG A 123 1.36 -16.45 -13.88
CA ARG A 123 2.77 -16.43 -13.47
C ARG A 123 3.00 -16.86 -12.02
N PRO A 124 2.31 -16.31 -11.01
CA PRO A 124 2.41 -16.80 -9.64
C PRO A 124 1.92 -18.24 -9.49
N ALA A 125 0.88 -18.67 -10.23
CA ALA A 125 0.42 -20.06 -10.22
C ALA A 125 1.51 -21.01 -10.72
N GLU A 126 2.19 -20.67 -11.81
CA GLU A 126 3.32 -21.43 -12.37
C GLU A 126 4.45 -21.59 -11.33
N VAL A 127 4.86 -20.48 -10.69
CA VAL A 127 5.94 -20.49 -9.68
C VAL A 127 5.56 -21.31 -8.45
N ALA A 128 4.29 -21.24 -8.03
CA ALA A 128 3.78 -22.00 -6.88
C ALA A 128 3.45 -23.47 -7.22
N GLY A 129 3.59 -23.92 -8.48
CA GLY A 129 3.25 -25.26 -8.91
C GLY A 129 1.74 -25.55 -8.96
N ILE A 130 0.93 -24.51 -9.04
CA ILE A 130 -0.54 -24.62 -9.18
C ILE A 130 -0.85 -24.83 -10.67
N THR A 131 -1.28 -26.02 -11.03
CA THR A 131 -1.41 -26.42 -12.44
C THR A 131 -2.80 -26.23 -13.04
N ASP A 132 -3.82 -26.05 -12.21
CA ASP A 132 -5.23 -25.98 -12.62
C ASP A 132 -5.87 -24.59 -12.52
N ARG A 133 -5.11 -23.58 -12.10
CA ARG A 133 -5.54 -22.19 -11.90
C ARG A 133 -4.73 -21.20 -12.76
N GLY A 134 -5.16 -19.93 -12.73
CA GLY A 134 -4.44 -18.82 -13.36
C GLY A 134 -4.71 -18.63 -14.85
N LEU A 135 -5.53 -19.47 -15.46
CA LEU A 135 -5.94 -19.37 -16.87
C LEU A 135 -7.42 -19.74 -17.05
N LEU A 136 -8.13 -18.98 -17.86
CA LEU A 136 -9.47 -19.33 -18.32
C LEU A 136 -9.36 -20.28 -19.51
N ALA A 137 -9.65 -21.56 -19.32
CA ALA A 137 -9.59 -22.57 -20.36
C ALA A 137 -10.59 -23.70 -20.11
N LYS A 138 -11.00 -24.38 -21.17
CA LYS A 138 -11.91 -25.53 -21.08
C LYS A 138 -11.33 -26.61 -20.15
N GLY A 139 -12.14 -27.08 -19.19
CA GLY A 139 -11.74 -28.07 -18.22
C GLY A 139 -10.99 -27.56 -17.00
N ARG A 140 -10.81 -26.22 -16.90
CA ARG A 140 -10.28 -25.58 -15.71
C ARG A 140 -11.40 -25.00 -14.84
N PRO A 141 -11.16 -24.77 -13.53
CA PRO A 141 -12.11 -24.10 -12.67
C PRO A 141 -12.52 -22.73 -13.20
N GLY A 142 -13.77 -22.38 -13.00
CA GLY A 142 -14.36 -21.11 -13.45
C GLY A 142 -14.19 -19.96 -12.46
N ASP A 143 -13.03 -19.86 -11.82
CA ASP A 143 -12.71 -18.75 -10.92
C ASP A 143 -12.40 -17.52 -11.76
N VAL A 144 -13.30 -16.54 -11.76
CA VAL A 144 -13.27 -15.37 -12.63
C VAL A 144 -13.35 -14.10 -11.81
N ALA A 145 -12.42 -13.17 -12.01
CA ALA A 145 -12.52 -11.78 -11.58
C ALA A 145 -12.96 -10.91 -12.78
N VAL A 146 -13.95 -10.06 -12.55
CA VAL A 146 -14.42 -9.08 -13.55
C VAL A 146 -14.15 -7.68 -13.02
N PHE A 147 -13.51 -6.86 -13.81
CA PHE A 147 -13.21 -5.48 -13.46
C PHE A 147 -13.27 -4.57 -14.70
N ASP A 148 -13.44 -3.30 -14.48
CA ASP A 148 -13.38 -2.28 -15.50
C ASP A 148 -11.96 -1.68 -15.53
N PRO A 149 -11.19 -1.83 -16.63
CA PRO A 149 -9.83 -1.30 -16.73
C PRO A 149 -9.74 0.22 -16.54
N GLU A 150 -10.80 0.96 -16.88
CA GLU A 150 -10.82 2.42 -16.78
C GLU A 150 -10.98 2.91 -15.33
N THR A 151 -11.52 2.07 -14.44
CA THR A 151 -11.85 2.50 -13.08
C THR A 151 -11.16 1.70 -11.99
N VAL A 152 -10.67 0.48 -12.29
CA VAL A 152 -9.98 -0.36 -11.31
C VAL A 152 -8.80 0.36 -10.67
N GLY A 153 -8.70 0.31 -9.35
CA GLY A 153 -7.61 0.93 -8.62
C GLY A 153 -7.75 0.79 -7.10
N ALA A 154 -6.67 1.03 -6.39
CA ALA A 154 -6.71 1.14 -4.94
C ALA A 154 -7.50 2.39 -4.54
N GLY A 155 -8.37 2.23 -3.56
CA GLY A 155 -9.15 3.32 -2.97
C GLY A 155 -8.42 3.99 -1.81
N GLY A 156 -9.10 4.96 -1.19
CA GLY A 156 -8.63 5.56 0.06
C GLY A 156 -8.64 4.56 1.21
N LEU A 157 -7.70 4.73 2.15
CA LEU A 157 -7.67 3.94 3.37
C LEU A 157 -8.70 4.48 4.36
N GLU A 158 -9.38 3.56 5.05
CA GLU A 158 -10.29 3.89 6.14
C GLU A 158 -10.00 3.01 7.34
N ARG A 159 -10.10 3.59 8.54
CA ARG A 159 -10.00 2.87 9.79
C ARG A 159 -11.37 2.49 10.27
N VAL A 160 -11.60 1.20 10.48
CA VAL A 160 -12.84 0.65 11.00
C VAL A 160 -12.60 -0.07 12.33
N TYR A 161 -13.61 -0.11 13.20
CA TYR A 161 -13.55 -0.67 14.55
C TYR A 161 -14.51 -1.87 14.65
N ASP A 162 -14.28 -2.87 13.81
CA ASP A 162 -15.16 -4.03 13.66
C ASP A 162 -14.54 -5.37 14.17
N PHE A 163 -13.37 -5.30 14.80
CA PHE A 163 -12.76 -6.45 15.44
C PHE A 163 -13.30 -6.69 16.85
N PRO A 164 -13.23 -7.93 17.36
CA PRO A 164 -13.61 -8.25 18.72
C PRO A 164 -12.95 -7.33 19.74
N GLY A 165 -13.71 -6.91 20.76
CA GLY A 165 -13.21 -6.00 21.79
C GLY A 165 -13.06 -4.54 21.33
N GLY A 166 -13.62 -4.17 20.18
CA GLY A 166 -13.52 -2.82 19.63
C GLY A 166 -12.15 -2.50 19.02
N ALA A 167 -11.35 -3.53 18.73
CA ALA A 167 -10.07 -3.34 18.05
C ALA A 167 -10.30 -2.87 16.60
N ASP A 168 -9.32 -2.12 16.10
CA ASP A 168 -9.39 -1.46 14.81
C ASP A 168 -8.57 -2.17 13.73
N ARG A 169 -8.94 -1.92 12.48
CA ARG A 169 -8.16 -2.28 11.30
C ARG A 169 -8.27 -1.23 10.21
N LEU A 170 -7.32 -1.25 9.27
CA LEU A 170 -7.41 -0.50 8.04
C LEU A 170 -8.12 -1.31 6.96
N ILE A 171 -8.95 -0.66 6.17
CA ILE A 171 -9.53 -1.20 4.94
C ILE A 171 -9.20 -0.29 3.77
N SER A 172 -9.09 -0.84 2.58
CA SER A 172 -9.01 -0.08 1.34
C SER A 172 -10.36 -0.08 0.64
N LYS A 173 -10.76 1.07 0.12
CA LYS A 173 -12.01 1.26 -0.65
C LYS A 173 -11.72 1.10 -2.14
N ASP A 174 -11.29 -0.08 -2.55
CA ASP A 174 -10.94 -0.36 -3.95
C ASP A 174 -12.15 -0.25 -4.89
N ARG A 175 -11.86 0.06 -6.13
CA ARG A 175 -12.83 0.17 -7.22
C ARG A 175 -12.55 -0.86 -8.28
#